data_2a7c617d25acad69ef6eebb67372a937
#
_entry.id   2a7c617d25acad69ef6eebb67372a937
#
_cell.length_a   1.000
_cell.length_b   1.000
_cell.length_c   1.000
_cell.angle_alpha   90.00
_cell.angle_beta   90.00
_cell.angle_gamma   90.00
#
_symmetry.space_group_name_H-M   'P 1'
#
loop_
_entity.id
_entity.type
_entity.pdbx_description
1 polymer ?
#
loop_
_entity_poly.entity_id
_entity_poly.type
_entity_poly.pdbx_seq_one_letter_code
_entity_poly.pdbx_strand_id
1 'polypeptide(L)'
;TQSDFNFEKTEEIAILDRSRKNWTTELNLVSYNGNKSVIDLRQWSPEGKMGKGLTLTEQTAKNLLLALESYFGNEPTQEAAAEEGFNY
;
A
#
# COMPACT_ATOMS: atom_id res chain seq x y z
N THR A 1 -3.33 32.61 1.41
CA THR A 1 -4.17 31.59 1.97
C THR A 1 -3.36 30.37 2.31
N GLN A 2 -3.87 29.59 3.17
CA GLN A 2 -3.16 28.44 3.61
C GLN A 2 -3.10 27.38 2.49
N SER A 3 -2.36 26.37 2.78
CA SER A 3 -2.22 25.25 1.86
C SER A 3 -3.58 24.67 1.51
N ASP A 4 -3.73 24.34 0.26
CA ASP A 4 -4.95 23.69 -0.19
C ASP A 4 -4.80 22.20 -0.31
N PHE A 5 -3.64 21.67 0.10
CA PHE A 5 -3.44 20.23 0.03
C PHE A 5 -4.27 19.54 1.10
N ASN A 6 -5.06 18.59 0.69
CA ASN A 6 -5.74 17.72 1.64
C ASN A 6 -5.90 16.35 0.99
N PHE A 7 -6.24 15.39 1.82
CA PHE A 7 -6.44 14.04 1.35
C PHE A 7 -7.47 13.37 2.23
N GLU A 8 -8.03 12.31 1.69
CA GLU A 8 -8.98 11.51 2.44
C GLU A 8 -8.80 10.05 2.04
N LYS A 9 -8.64 9.16 3.03
CA LYS A 9 -8.67 7.74 2.76
C LYS A 9 -10.12 7.35 2.54
N THR A 10 -10.44 7.00 1.31
CA THR A 10 -11.81 6.64 0.99
C THR A 10 -12.08 5.16 1.19
N GLU A 11 -11.02 4.35 1.20
CA GLU A 11 -11.17 2.93 1.47
C GLU A 11 -9.85 2.38 1.97
N GLU A 12 -9.88 1.60 3.03
CA GLU A 12 -8.69 0.92 3.53
C GLU A 12 -8.67 -0.47 2.94
N ILE A 13 -7.67 -0.74 2.11
CA ILE A 13 -7.60 -2.05 1.46
C ILE A 13 -6.87 -3.04 2.34
N ALA A 14 -5.68 -2.68 2.80
CA ALA A 14 -4.89 -3.61 3.61
C ALA A 14 -3.79 -2.90 4.35
N ILE A 15 -3.48 -3.39 5.54
CA ILE A 15 -2.26 -3.02 6.25
C ILE A 15 -1.27 -4.14 5.97
N LEU A 16 -0.15 -3.77 5.35
CA LEU A 16 0.81 -4.75 4.89
C LEU A 16 1.91 -5.01 5.90
N ASP A 17 2.19 -4.03 6.74
CA ASP A 17 3.27 -4.16 7.70
C ASP A 17 3.09 -3.13 8.81
N ARG A 18 3.68 -3.41 9.96
CA ARG A 18 3.65 -2.50 11.10
C ARG A 18 5.02 -2.53 11.76
N SER A 19 5.65 -1.38 11.89
CA SER A 19 6.97 -1.31 12.49
C SER A 19 6.87 -1.29 14.01
N ARG A 20 8.02 -1.43 14.66
CA ARG A 20 8.06 -1.37 16.12
C ARG A 20 7.56 -0.05 16.67
N LYS A 21 7.71 1.01 15.90
CA LYS A 21 7.28 2.34 16.32
C LYS A 21 5.86 2.62 15.89
N ASN A 22 5.16 1.59 15.45
CA ASN A 22 3.75 1.68 15.05
C ASN A 22 3.53 2.50 13.79
N TRP A 23 4.53 2.59 12.94
CA TRP A 23 4.32 3.04 11.58
C TRP A 23 3.75 1.87 10.80
N THR A 24 2.84 2.15 9.91
CA THR A 24 2.24 1.11 9.07
C THR A 24 2.63 1.33 7.63
N THR A 25 2.66 0.24 6.87
CA THR A 25 2.72 0.28 5.41
C THR A 25 1.34 -0.16 4.94
N GLU A 26 0.64 0.70 4.22
CA GLU A 26 -0.76 0.46 3.92
C GLU A 26 -1.05 0.63 2.45
N LEU A 27 -2.03 -0.15 2.01
CA LEU A 27 -2.59 -0.03 0.67
C LEU A 27 -4.01 0.48 0.84
N ASN A 28 -4.28 1.64 0.31
CA ASN A 28 -5.57 2.32 0.48
C ASN A 28 -6.02 2.94 -0.82
N LEU A 29 -7.29 3.34 -0.86
CA LEU A 29 -7.75 4.30 -1.85
C LEU A 29 -7.74 5.66 -1.20
N VAL A 30 -7.13 6.62 -1.86
CA VAL A 30 -6.98 7.95 -1.31
C VAL A 30 -7.41 8.98 -2.35
N SER A 31 -8.22 9.93 -1.90
CA SER A 31 -8.63 11.07 -2.72
C SER A 31 -7.76 12.25 -2.32
N TYR A 32 -7.09 12.83 -3.29
CA TYR A 32 -6.24 14.00 -3.08
C TYR A 32 -6.97 15.22 -3.59
N ASN A 33 -7.12 16.21 -2.71
CA ASN A 33 -7.72 17.50 -3.06
C ASN A 33 -9.08 17.36 -3.72
N GLY A 34 -9.86 16.40 -3.24
CA GLY A 34 -11.22 16.20 -3.75
C GLY A 34 -11.30 15.49 -5.08
N ASN A 35 -10.18 15.02 -5.61
CA ASN A 35 -10.18 14.33 -6.88
C ASN A 35 -10.59 12.88 -6.71
N LYS A 36 -10.77 12.19 -7.83
CA LYS A 36 -11.09 10.79 -7.82
C LYS A 36 -10.04 10.02 -7.03
N SER A 37 -10.48 9.03 -6.28
CA SER A 37 -9.57 8.23 -5.46
C SER A 37 -8.61 7.42 -6.32
N VAL A 38 -7.40 7.29 -5.84
CA VAL A 38 -6.36 6.50 -6.50
C VAL A 38 -5.82 5.50 -5.50
N ILE A 39 -5.21 4.45 -6.04
CA ILE A 39 -4.58 3.43 -5.20
C ILE A 39 -3.29 4.03 -4.65
N ASP A 40 -3.09 3.89 -3.35
CA ASP A 40 -1.97 4.51 -2.66
C ASP A 40 -1.27 3.47 -1.79
N LEU A 41 0.04 3.35 -1.96
CA LEU A 41 0.87 2.44 -1.19
C LEU A 41 1.89 3.30 -0.46
N ARG A 42 1.75 3.38 0.86
CA ARG A 42 2.65 4.24 1.61
C ARG A 42 2.69 3.89 3.08
N GLN A 43 3.64 4.52 3.75
CA GLN A 43 3.75 4.43 5.19
C GLN A 43 2.90 5.51 5.83
N TRP A 44 2.39 5.20 7.02
CA TRP A 44 1.62 6.16 7.82
C TRP A 44 2.17 6.18 9.23
N SER A 45 2.24 7.36 9.81
CA SER A 45 2.72 7.47 11.17
C SER A 45 1.66 7.00 12.15
N PRO A 46 2.04 6.76 13.40
CA PRO A 46 1.05 6.40 14.43
C PRO A 46 -0.04 7.44 14.58
N GLU A 47 0.25 8.70 14.25
CA GLU A 47 -0.74 9.77 14.35
C GLU A 47 -1.58 9.91 13.10
N GLY A 48 -1.37 9.06 12.11
CA GLY A 48 -2.16 9.11 10.90
C GLY A 48 -1.64 10.07 9.84
N LYS A 49 -0.39 10.48 9.95
CA LYS A 49 0.20 11.38 8.96
C LYS A 49 0.85 10.58 7.84
N MET A 50 0.78 11.15 6.65
CA MET A 50 1.38 10.52 5.48
C MET A 50 2.89 10.46 5.60
N GLY A 51 3.45 9.30 5.29
CA GLY A 51 4.88 9.13 5.14
C GLY A 51 5.23 8.89 3.69
N LYS A 52 6.30 8.14 3.47
CA LYS A 52 6.77 7.86 2.12
C LYS A 52 5.87 6.88 1.42
N GLY A 53 5.71 7.08 0.13
CA GLY A 53 4.89 6.17 -0.64
C GLY A 53 4.69 6.67 -2.05
N LEU A 54 3.80 6.00 -2.77
CA LEU A 54 3.49 6.35 -4.14
C LEU A 54 2.05 5.98 -4.45
N THR A 55 1.55 6.61 -5.49
CA THR A 55 0.22 6.27 -5.99
C THR A 55 0.37 5.41 -7.22
N LEU A 56 -0.63 4.57 -7.47
CA LEU A 56 -0.63 3.66 -8.59
C LEU A 56 -1.90 3.86 -9.38
N THR A 57 -1.75 3.87 -10.71
CA THR A 57 -2.95 3.75 -11.53
C THR A 57 -3.49 2.34 -11.39
N GLU A 58 -4.73 2.16 -11.77
CA GLU A 58 -5.33 0.83 -11.72
C GLU A 58 -4.53 -0.14 -12.57
N GLN A 59 -4.09 0.27 -13.75
CA GLN A 59 -3.33 -0.61 -14.61
C GLN A 59 -1.98 -1.00 -13.99
N THR A 60 -1.30 -0.03 -13.40
CA THR A 60 -0.03 -0.32 -12.74
C THR A 60 -0.24 -1.27 -11.57
N ALA A 61 -1.31 -1.08 -10.80
CA ALA A 61 -1.60 -1.96 -9.68
C ALA A 61 -1.89 -3.38 -10.16
N LYS A 62 -2.62 -3.53 -11.26
CA LYS A 62 -2.89 -4.85 -11.82
C LYS A 62 -1.61 -5.51 -12.30
N ASN A 63 -0.72 -4.74 -12.91
CA ASN A 63 0.57 -5.27 -13.35
C ASN A 63 1.41 -5.71 -12.16
N LEU A 64 1.36 -4.95 -11.07
CA LEU A 64 2.06 -5.34 -9.85
C LEU A 64 1.52 -6.65 -9.30
N LEU A 65 0.21 -6.79 -9.29
CA LEU A 65 -0.39 -8.04 -8.85
C LEU A 65 0.12 -9.22 -9.67
N LEU A 66 0.12 -9.07 -10.99
CA LEU A 66 0.60 -10.14 -11.86
C LEU A 66 2.07 -10.44 -11.63
N ALA A 67 2.87 -9.41 -11.44
CA ALA A 67 4.30 -9.60 -11.20
C ALA A 67 4.54 -10.35 -9.89
N LEU A 68 3.82 -9.98 -8.85
CA LEU A 68 3.97 -10.63 -7.56
C LEU A 68 3.49 -12.06 -7.61
N GLU A 69 2.37 -12.30 -8.28
CA GLU A 69 1.87 -13.67 -8.44
C GLU A 69 2.87 -14.54 -9.19
N SER A 70 3.44 -13.99 -10.24
CA SER A 70 4.42 -14.74 -11.02
C SER A 70 5.67 -15.03 -10.20
N TYR A 71 6.12 -14.03 -9.48
CA TYR A 71 7.32 -14.19 -8.67
C TYR A 71 7.13 -15.26 -7.59
N PHE A 72 6.06 -15.13 -6.81
CA PHE A 72 5.83 -16.04 -5.70
C PHE A 72 5.26 -17.38 -6.18
N GLY A 73 4.53 -17.35 -7.27
CA GLY A 73 3.97 -18.59 -7.82
C GLY A 73 5.00 -19.51 -8.41
N ASN A 74 6.19 -19.00 -8.71
CA ASN A 74 7.25 -19.80 -9.28
C ASN A 74 8.19 -20.39 -8.25
N GLU A 75 7.90 -20.18 -6.97
CA GLU A 75 8.73 -20.73 -5.91
C GLU A 75 8.60 -22.24 -5.87
N PRO A 76 9.70 -22.95 -5.76
CA PRO A 76 9.62 -24.41 -5.77
C PRO A 76 8.91 -25.00 -4.56
N THR A 77 8.93 -24.32 -3.44
CA THR A 77 8.23 -24.77 -2.24
C THR A 77 7.25 -23.71 -1.84
N GLN A 78 6.10 -23.77 -2.49
CA GLN A 78 5.15 -22.72 -2.34
C GLN A 78 4.67 -22.48 -0.93
N GLU A 79 4.44 -23.55 -0.20
CA GLU A 79 3.95 -23.37 1.16
C GLU A 79 4.96 -22.70 2.03
N ALA A 80 6.22 -23.09 1.94
CA ALA A 80 7.26 -22.47 2.73
C ALA A 80 7.44 -21.02 2.31
N ALA A 81 7.38 -20.77 1.01
CA ALA A 81 7.54 -19.43 0.52
C ALA A 81 6.41 -18.54 1.01
N ALA A 82 5.20 -19.06 1.05
CA ALA A 82 4.07 -18.29 1.52
C ALA A 82 4.24 -17.89 2.97
N GLU A 83 4.72 -18.81 3.78
CA GLU A 83 4.93 -18.48 5.19
C GLU A 83 6.01 -17.44 5.35
N GLU A 84 7.09 -17.59 4.64
CA GLU A 84 8.19 -16.65 4.73
C GLU A 84 7.80 -15.30 4.18
N GLY A 85 6.97 -15.29 3.17
CA GLY A 85 6.58 -14.05 2.55
C GLY A 85 5.87 -13.10 3.48
N PHE A 86 5.30 -13.60 4.55
CA PHE A 86 4.60 -12.76 5.50
C PHE A 86 5.45 -12.36 6.69
N ASN A 87 6.69 -12.72 6.69
CA ASN A 87 7.57 -12.45 7.82
C ASN A 87 8.54 -11.32 7.57
N TYR A 88 8.33 -10.54 6.59
CA TYR A 88 9.28 -9.51 6.33
C TYR A 88 9.42 -8.48 7.40
#